data_c0dde43feb622d15ddc16530c383c0c1
#
_entry.id   c0dde43feb622d15ddc16530c383c0c1
#
_cell.length_a   1.000
_cell.length_b   1.000
_cell.length_c   1.000
_cell.angle_alpha   90.00
_cell.angle_beta   90.00
_cell.angle_gamma   90.00
#
_symmetry.space_group_name_H-M   'P 1'
#
loop_
_entity.id
_entity.type
_entity.pdbx_description
1 polymer ?
#
loop_
_entity_poly.entity_id
_entity_poly.type
_entity_poly.pdbx_seq_one_letter_code
_entity_poly.pdbx_strand_id
1 'polypeptide(L)'
;MPEKRDYYEVLGVDKTATDKEIKKAYRKLARKYHPDVVGEDEKEEATEKFKEISEAYAVLSDEDKRHRYDQFGHAGMEGFSQEDIFRNVNFEDIFQGFGGGGL
;
A
#
# COMPACT_ATOMS: atom_id res chain seq x y z
N MET A 1 7.76 -18.56 10.37
CA MET A 1 6.54 -17.85 10.06
C MET A 1 6.82 -16.39 9.83
N PRO A 2 6.69 -15.94 8.62
CA PRO A 2 6.96 -14.52 8.34
C PRO A 2 5.87 -13.64 8.94
N GLU A 3 6.31 -12.66 9.67
CA GLU A 3 5.41 -11.67 10.22
C GLU A 3 5.22 -10.56 9.21
N LYS A 4 4.07 -9.93 9.25
CA LYS A 4 3.84 -8.77 8.40
C LYS A 4 4.78 -7.66 8.82
N ARG A 5 5.38 -7.03 7.84
CA ARG A 5 6.25 -5.89 8.11
C ARG A 5 5.40 -4.69 8.51
N ASP A 6 6.03 -3.76 9.23
CA ASP A 6 5.38 -2.51 9.58
C ASP A 6 4.98 -1.77 8.31
N TYR A 7 3.75 -1.28 8.26
CA TYR A 7 3.23 -0.61 7.07
C TYR A 7 4.02 0.64 6.69
N TYR A 8 4.47 1.39 7.67
CA TYR A 8 5.30 2.58 7.39
C TYR A 8 6.62 2.16 6.77
N GLU A 9 7.18 1.08 7.27
CA GLU A 9 8.42 0.53 6.72
C GLU A 9 8.22 0.01 5.30
N VAL A 10 7.10 -0.65 5.06
CA VAL A 10 6.77 -1.17 3.74
C VAL A 10 6.75 -0.05 2.70
N LEU A 11 6.16 1.08 3.05
CA LEU A 11 6.10 2.23 2.15
C LEU A 11 7.36 3.10 2.21
N GLY A 12 8.21 2.88 3.20
CA GLY A 12 9.43 3.67 3.36
C GLY A 12 9.16 5.10 3.82
N VAL A 13 8.15 5.28 4.67
CA VAL A 13 7.81 6.60 5.19
C VAL A 13 7.85 6.59 6.70
N ASP A 14 7.88 7.78 7.29
CA ASP A 14 7.85 7.97 8.73
C ASP A 14 6.45 7.78 9.29
N LYS A 15 6.38 7.47 10.56
CA LYS A 15 5.09 7.37 11.25
C LYS A 15 4.34 8.70 11.26
N THR A 16 5.07 9.79 11.07
CA THR A 16 4.49 11.13 11.01
C THR A 16 4.19 11.59 9.60
N ALA A 17 4.34 10.72 8.61
CA ALA A 17 4.12 11.07 7.22
C ALA A 17 2.70 11.59 7.00
N THR A 18 2.58 12.60 6.14
CA THR A 18 1.28 13.13 5.77
C THR A 18 0.61 12.20 4.77
N ASP A 19 -0.69 12.38 4.58
CA ASP A 19 -1.44 11.60 3.58
C ASP A 19 -0.83 11.77 2.20
N LYS A 20 -0.36 12.95 1.90
CA LYS A 20 0.27 13.26 0.62
C LYS A 20 1.58 12.48 0.46
N GLU A 21 2.37 12.43 1.50
CA GLU A 21 3.64 11.69 1.49
C GLU A 21 3.39 10.18 1.35
N ILE A 22 2.39 9.69 2.03
CA ILE A 22 2.01 8.28 1.96
C ILE A 22 1.58 7.92 0.53
N LYS A 23 0.75 8.76 -0.06
CA LYS A 23 0.27 8.54 -1.43
C LYS A 23 1.41 8.57 -2.44
N LYS A 24 2.31 9.51 -2.27
CA LYS A 24 3.47 9.63 -3.15
C LYS A 24 4.37 8.40 -3.05
N ALA A 25 4.61 7.94 -1.83
CA ALA A 25 5.43 6.76 -1.61
C ALA A 25 4.80 5.52 -2.25
N TYR A 26 3.49 5.37 -2.08
CA TYR A 26 2.79 4.24 -2.68
C TYR A 26 2.88 4.27 -4.20
N ARG A 27 2.65 5.44 -4.80
CA ARG A 27 2.72 5.58 -6.25
C ARG A 27 4.09 5.17 -6.79
N LYS A 28 5.12 5.58 -6.11
CA LYS A 28 6.49 5.27 -6.51
C LYS A 28 6.74 3.76 -6.48
N LEU A 29 6.33 3.12 -5.40
CA LEU A 29 6.51 1.68 -5.25
C LEU A 29 5.61 0.89 -6.18
N ALA A 30 4.38 1.34 -6.36
CA ALA A 30 3.45 0.67 -7.26
C ALA A 30 3.97 0.68 -8.69
N ARG A 31 4.57 1.79 -9.10
CA ARG A 31 5.16 1.89 -10.43
C ARG A 31 6.33 0.91 -10.59
N LYS A 32 7.10 0.74 -9.54
CA LYS A 32 8.26 -0.13 -9.57
C LYS A 32 7.88 -1.61 -9.61
N TYR A 33 6.85 -1.99 -8.89
CA TYR A 33 6.48 -3.39 -8.73
C TYR A 33 5.24 -3.83 -9.51
N HIS A 34 4.67 -2.94 -10.31
CA HIS A 34 3.47 -3.30 -11.07
C HIS A 34 3.79 -4.47 -12.00
N PRO A 35 2.93 -5.50 -12.03
CA PRO A 35 3.19 -6.69 -12.86
C PRO A 35 3.42 -6.39 -14.33
N ASP A 36 2.87 -5.30 -14.83
CA ASP A 36 3.03 -4.93 -16.23
C ASP A 36 4.40 -4.36 -16.58
N VAL A 37 5.14 -3.89 -15.57
CA VAL A 37 6.44 -3.28 -15.82
C VAL A 37 7.62 -4.18 -15.49
N VAL A 38 7.39 -5.29 -14.79
CA VAL A 38 8.46 -6.21 -14.45
C VAL A 38 8.53 -7.34 -15.47
N GLY A 39 9.69 -7.98 -15.55
CA GLY A 39 9.86 -9.10 -16.44
C GLY A 39 9.10 -10.33 -15.97
N GLU A 40 8.91 -11.27 -16.89
CA GLU A 40 8.19 -12.51 -16.59
C GLU A 40 8.76 -13.26 -15.39
N ASP A 41 10.08 -13.30 -15.29
CA ASP A 41 10.74 -14.03 -14.21
C ASP A 41 10.49 -13.42 -12.84
N GLU A 42 10.18 -12.13 -12.79
CA GLU A 42 9.99 -11.41 -11.55
C GLU A 42 8.54 -11.13 -11.23
N LYS A 43 7.64 -11.56 -12.10
CA LYS A 43 6.23 -11.24 -11.99
C LYS A 43 5.59 -11.72 -10.69
N GLU A 44 5.91 -12.93 -10.29
CA GLU A 44 5.35 -13.50 -9.07
C GLU A 44 5.80 -12.73 -7.83
N GLU A 45 7.08 -12.44 -7.76
CA GLU A 45 7.64 -11.69 -6.65
C GLU A 45 7.08 -10.26 -6.63
N ALA A 46 6.98 -9.64 -7.80
CA ALA A 46 6.45 -8.30 -7.91
C ALA A 46 4.99 -8.25 -7.48
N THR A 47 4.22 -9.28 -7.82
CA THR A 47 2.82 -9.36 -7.41
C THR A 47 2.69 -9.39 -5.89
N GLU A 48 3.54 -10.16 -5.23
CA GLU A 48 3.53 -10.23 -3.77
C GLU A 48 3.90 -8.89 -3.15
N LYS A 49 4.91 -8.24 -3.70
CA LYS A 49 5.32 -6.92 -3.24
C LYS A 49 4.22 -5.90 -3.47
N PHE A 50 3.57 -5.97 -4.62
CA PHE A 50 2.48 -5.07 -4.95
C PHE A 50 1.33 -5.21 -3.96
N LYS A 51 1.00 -6.45 -3.59
CA LYS A 51 -0.05 -6.70 -2.61
C LYS A 51 0.34 -6.11 -1.25
N GLU A 52 1.58 -6.28 -0.85
CA GLU A 52 2.06 -5.79 0.42
C GLU A 52 1.98 -4.26 0.49
N ILE A 53 2.48 -3.56 -0.53
CA ILE A 53 2.44 -2.11 -0.53
C ILE A 53 1.02 -1.58 -0.64
N SER A 54 0.15 -2.30 -1.35
CA SER A 54 -1.25 -1.90 -1.50
C SER A 54 -1.99 -2.00 -0.18
N GLU A 55 -1.74 -3.06 0.58
CA GLU A 55 -2.35 -3.21 1.90
C GLU A 55 -1.86 -2.11 2.84
N ALA A 56 -0.56 -1.83 2.83
CA ALA A 56 -0.01 -0.77 3.67
C ALA A 56 -0.66 0.57 3.34
N TYR A 57 -0.79 0.87 2.05
CA TYR A 57 -1.43 2.10 1.64
C TYR A 57 -2.90 2.15 2.04
N ALA A 58 -3.61 1.03 1.89
CA ALA A 58 -5.03 0.98 2.23
C ALA A 58 -5.26 1.31 3.70
N VAL A 59 -4.39 0.82 4.57
CA VAL A 59 -4.49 1.09 6.00
C VAL A 59 -4.06 2.52 6.32
N LEU A 60 -2.92 2.93 5.81
CA LEU A 60 -2.35 4.23 6.17
C LEU A 60 -3.05 5.41 5.52
N SER A 61 -3.77 5.19 4.44
CA SER A 61 -4.51 6.27 3.76
C SER A 61 -5.89 6.49 4.35
N ASP A 62 -6.39 5.54 5.13
CA ASP A 62 -7.68 5.66 5.77
C ASP A 62 -7.46 6.13 7.20
N GLU A 63 -8.02 7.28 7.55
CA GLU A 63 -7.80 7.89 8.83
C GLU A 63 -8.13 6.98 10.01
N ASP A 64 -9.26 6.29 9.96
CA ASP A 64 -9.67 5.39 11.02
C ASP A 64 -8.77 4.17 11.13
N LYS A 65 -8.45 3.57 10.01
CA LYS A 65 -7.59 2.39 9.99
C LYS A 65 -6.18 2.75 10.42
N ARG A 66 -5.68 3.89 9.97
CA ARG A 66 -4.35 4.35 10.35
C ARG A 66 -4.28 4.56 11.86
N HIS A 67 -5.30 5.22 12.41
CA HIS A 67 -5.35 5.47 13.85
C HIS A 67 -5.32 4.16 14.63
N ARG A 68 -6.12 3.20 14.18
CA ARG A 68 -6.19 1.89 14.82
C ARG A 68 -4.86 1.14 14.71
N TYR A 69 -4.24 1.22 13.56
CA TYR A 69 -2.95 0.61 13.36
C TYR A 69 -1.88 1.27 14.25
N ASP A 70 -1.91 2.58 14.35
CA ASP A 70 -0.96 3.32 15.19
C ASP A 70 -1.06 2.92 16.65
N GLN A 71 -2.27 2.59 17.11
CA GLN A 71 -2.49 2.20 18.49
C GLN A 71 -2.17 0.73 18.76
N PHE A 72 -2.53 -0.14 17.85
CA PHE A 72 -2.48 -1.58 18.11
C PHE A 72 -1.61 -2.38 17.15
N GLY A 73 -1.02 -1.74 16.17
CA GLY A 73 -0.23 -2.43 15.18
C GLY A 73 -1.09 -3.38 14.34
N HIS A 74 -0.48 -4.43 13.84
CA HIS A 74 -1.21 -5.39 13.00
C HIS A 74 -2.35 -6.06 13.73
N ALA A 75 -2.26 -6.18 15.03
CA ALA A 75 -3.34 -6.76 15.84
C ALA A 75 -4.63 -5.93 15.71
N GLY A 76 -4.49 -4.63 15.53
CA GLY A 76 -5.64 -3.76 15.34
C GLY A 76 -6.38 -4.00 14.05
N MET A 77 -5.72 -4.65 13.10
CA MET A 77 -6.31 -4.94 11.79
C MET A 77 -6.94 -6.32 11.70
N GLU A 78 -6.81 -7.14 12.73
CA GLU A 78 -7.33 -8.51 12.70
C GLU A 78 -8.83 -8.61 12.52
N GLY A 79 -9.57 -7.60 12.93
CA GLY A 79 -11.01 -7.57 12.77
C GLY A 79 -11.48 -7.20 11.38
N PHE A 80 -10.57 -6.84 10.51
CA PHE A 80 -10.90 -6.42 9.14
C PHE A 80 -10.56 -7.52 8.15
N SER A 81 -11.49 -7.79 7.23
CA SER A 81 -11.20 -8.67 6.10
C SER A 81 -10.41 -7.85 5.09
N GLN A 82 -9.82 -8.51 4.11
CA GLN A 82 -9.14 -7.81 3.03
C GLN A 82 -10.08 -6.87 2.30
N GLU A 83 -11.31 -7.34 2.11
CA GLU A 83 -12.33 -6.52 1.47
C GLU A 83 -12.58 -5.23 2.26
N ASP A 84 -12.65 -5.34 3.58
CA ASP A 84 -12.84 -4.17 4.43
C ASP A 84 -11.66 -3.20 4.35
N ILE A 85 -10.46 -3.74 4.31
CA ILE A 85 -9.26 -2.93 4.24
C ILE A 85 -9.22 -2.12 2.94
N PHE A 86 -9.58 -2.74 1.83
CA PHE A 86 -9.52 -2.09 0.52
C PHE A 86 -10.77 -1.32 0.11
N ARG A 87 -11.82 -1.39 0.92
CA ARG A 87 -13.13 -0.82 0.55
C ARG A 87 -13.09 0.66 0.17
N ASN A 88 -12.37 1.45 0.93
CA ASN A 88 -12.35 2.90 0.72
C ASN A 88 -11.20 3.38 -0.15
N VAL A 89 -10.43 2.47 -0.70
CA VAL A 89 -9.28 2.84 -1.51
C VAL A 89 -9.69 2.94 -2.96
N ASN A 90 -9.38 4.08 -3.57
CA ASN A 90 -9.64 4.27 -4.98
C ASN A 90 -8.34 4.08 -5.76
N PHE A 91 -8.05 2.83 -6.07
CA PHE A 91 -6.83 2.50 -6.81
C PHE A 91 -6.84 3.08 -8.22
N GLU A 92 -8.03 3.16 -8.80
CA GLU A 92 -8.17 3.71 -10.14
C GLU A 92 -7.68 5.15 -10.20
N ASP A 93 -8.04 5.95 -9.20
CA ASP A 93 -7.61 7.33 -9.12
C ASP A 93 -6.08 7.43 -9.01
N ILE A 94 -5.49 6.52 -8.25
CA ILE A 94 -4.04 6.49 -8.08
C ILE A 94 -3.35 6.12 -9.39
N PHE A 95 -3.87 5.09 -10.06
CA PHE A 95 -3.27 4.62 -11.31
C PHE A 95 -3.45 5.60 -12.44
N GLN A 96 -4.54 6.34 -12.45
CA GLN A 96 -4.72 7.39 -13.43
C GLN A 96 -3.66 8.47 -13.28
N GLY A 97 -3.25 8.69 -12.04
CA GLY A 97 -2.25 9.69 -11.75
C GLY A 97 -0.94 9.47 -12.47
N PHE A 98 -0.50 8.22 -12.61
CA PHE A 98 0.74 7.98 -13.31
C PHE A 98 0.56 7.36 -14.69
N GLY A 99 -0.57 6.72 -14.92
CA GLY A 99 -0.85 6.22 -16.25
C GLY A 99 -1.08 7.34 -17.24
N GLY A 100 -1.87 8.31 -16.84
CA GLY A 100 -2.13 9.46 -17.67
C GLY A 100 -0.92 10.35 -17.84
N GLY A 101 -0.10 10.42 -16.83
CA GLY A 101 1.10 11.24 -16.88
C GLY A 101 2.12 10.75 -17.89
N GLY A 102 2.03 9.51 -18.27
CA GLY A 102 2.96 8.93 -19.22
C GLY A 102 2.65 9.30 -20.66
N LEU A 103 1.59 9.98 -20.86
CA LEU A 103 1.17 10.34 -22.22
C LEU A 103 1.42 11.83 -22.49
#